data_895e5466b8c3aeca41935b0dd227e0cf
#
_entry.id   895e5466b8c3aeca41935b0dd227e0cf
#
_cell.length_a   1.000
_cell.length_b   1.000
_cell.length_c   1.000
_cell.angle_alpha   90.00
_cell.angle_beta   90.00
_cell.angle_gamma   90.00
#
_symmetry.space_group_name_H-M   'P 1'
#
loop_
_entity.id
_entity.type
_entity.pdbx_description
1 polymer ?
#
loop_
_entity_poly.entity_id
_entity_poly.type
_entity_poly.pdbx_seq_one_letter_code
_entity_poly.pdbx_strand_id
1 'polypeptide(L)'
;MVDQPLGIYWGAETDGVYSSWEEANSSGIAGAAPGEIRYINHHVDLDDSGQPLEIQEINFDDYVKIGDPNPDFTYSISNNFTYKNWDASILFTGQKGGDLFWVDSWQLSGLQKTTNILSSSYANSWIAPLYYENGNYIYDESVGNLNSVNHPGAMIETGSRAISSDRNIFDGSFVRLKNINVGYNFDLKDGKNMRVYLAGQNLVVWTDYPGYDPEVRTYTKNPQKRGVDFGTYPGTRSLLLGLKFNY
;
A
#
# COMPACT_ATOMS: atom_id res chain seq x y z
N MET A 1 -3.59 -25.33 -2.35
CA MET A 1 -4.86 -24.77 -2.83
C MET A 1 -4.93 -24.96 -4.33
N VAL A 2 -5.85 -25.78 -4.76
CA VAL A 2 -6.09 -26.07 -6.17
C VAL A 2 -6.98 -24.94 -6.70
N ASP A 3 -6.77 -24.53 -7.96
CA ASP A 3 -7.57 -23.55 -8.71
C ASP A 3 -7.48 -22.08 -8.23
N GLN A 4 -6.43 -21.69 -7.53
CA GLN A 4 -6.17 -20.27 -7.22
C GLN A 4 -4.99 -19.73 -8.05
N PRO A 5 -5.02 -18.45 -8.47
CA PRO A 5 -3.90 -17.80 -9.12
C PRO A 5 -2.62 -17.83 -8.27
N LEU A 6 -1.47 -17.79 -8.93
CA LEU A 6 -0.19 -17.76 -8.24
C LEU A 6 0.03 -16.45 -7.51
N GLY A 7 0.53 -16.51 -6.27
CA GLY A 7 0.94 -15.34 -5.49
C GLY A 7 -0.17 -14.65 -4.72
N ILE A 8 -1.37 -15.23 -4.64
CA ILE A 8 -2.47 -14.70 -3.84
C ILE A 8 -2.04 -14.47 -2.39
N TYR A 9 -2.47 -13.35 -1.82
CA TYR A 9 -2.23 -13.02 -0.43
C TYR A 9 -3.28 -13.65 0.47
N TRP A 10 -2.80 -14.34 1.50
CA TRP A 10 -3.61 -14.94 2.56
C TRP A 10 -3.26 -14.27 3.87
N GLY A 11 -4.27 -13.96 4.67
CA GLY A 11 -4.11 -13.31 5.95
C GLY A 11 -5.43 -13.16 6.68
N ALA A 12 -5.37 -12.52 7.83
CA ALA A 12 -6.54 -12.21 8.63
C ALA A 12 -7.32 -11.03 8.00
N GLU A 13 -8.62 -11.12 8.02
CA GLU A 13 -9.53 -10.03 7.68
C GLU A 13 -9.78 -9.17 8.91
N THR A 14 -9.93 -7.85 8.71
CA THR A 14 -10.11 -6.90 9.80
C THR A 14 -11.42 -6.12 9.67
N ASP A 15 -12.00 -5.76 10.82
CA ASP A 15 -13.21 -4.94 10.89
C ASP A 15 -13.02 -3.77 11.87
N GLY A 16 -12.02 -2.91 11.58
CA GLY A 16 -11.73 -1.73 12.38
C GLY A 16 -10.89 -1.99 13.64
N VAL A 17 -11.20 -1.30 14.72
CA VAL A 17 -10.53 -1.41 16.02
C VAL A 17 -11.58 -1.47 17.13
N TYR A 18 -11.23 -2.10 18.24
CA TYR A 18 -12.08 -2.08 19.43
C TYR A 18 -12.13 -0.68 20.04
N SER A 19 -13.33 -0.17 20.28
CA SER A 19 -13.53 1.17 20.84
C SER A 19 -13.59 1.19 22.36
N SER A 20 -14.02 0.08 23.00
CA SER A 20 -14.24 -0.02 24.43
C SER A 20 -13.89 -1.40 24.99
N TRP A 21 -13.75 -1.49 26.32
CA TRP A 21 -13.59 -2.77 27.01
C TRP A 21 -14.84 -3.65 26.92
N GLU A 22 -16.03 -3.08 26.84
CA GLU A 22 -17.26 -3.84 26.67
C GLU A 22 -17.25 -4.58 25.32
N GLU A 23 -16.89 -3.88 24.24
CA GLU A 23 -16.75 -4.47 22.92
C GLU A 23 -15.64 -5.54 22.87
N ALA A 24 -14.45 -5.22 23.42
CA ALA A 24 -13.33 -6.13 23.44
C ALA A 24 -13.64 -7.43 24.23
N ASN A 25 -14.19 -7.29 25.43
CA ASN A 25 -14.54 -8.46 26.26
C ASN A 25 -15.67 -9.31 25.66
N SER A 26 -16.61 -8.70 24.97
CA SER A 26 -17.72 -9.42 24.35
C SER A 26 -17.33 -10.14 23.07
N SER A 27 -16.17 -9.83 22.48
CA SER A 27 -15.69 -10.46 21.26
C SER A 27 -15.28 -11.92 21.44
N GLY A 28 -14.86 -12.32 22.65
CA GLY A 28 -14.29 -13.64 22.91
C GLY A 28 -12.93 -13.87 22.27
N ILE A 29 -12.26 -12.83 21.75
CA ILE A 29 -10.95 -12.97 21.07
C ILE A 29 -9.82 -12.69 22.07
N ALA A 30 -8.83 -13.58 22.09
CA ALA A 30 -7.64 -13.43 22.90
C ALA A 30 -6.87 -12.15 22.58
N GLY A 31 -6.51 -11.38 23.62
CA GLY A 31 -5.76 -10.13 23.45
C GLY A 31 -6.58 -8.95 22.94
N ALA A 32 -7.90 -9.07 22.81
CA ALA A 32 -8.77 -7.97 22.47
C ALA A 32 -8.70 -6.88 23.54
N ALA A 33 -8.48 -5.63 23.13
CA ALA A 33 -8.43 -4.47 24.01
C ALA A 33 -8.81 -3.19 23.23
N PRO A 34 -9.30 -2.15 23.90
CA PRO A 34 -9.57 -0.88 23.24
C PRO A 34 -8.34 -0.34 22.51
N GLY A 35 -8.53 0.08 21.25
CA GLY A 35 -7.46 0.53 20.36
C GLY A 35 -6.70 -0.58 19.64
N GLU A 36 -6.98 -1.84 19.93
CA GLU A 36 -6.43 -2.97 19.17
C GLU A 36 -7.23 -3.25 17.90
N ILE A 37 -6.56 -3.85 16.92
CA ILE A 37 -7.21 -4.27 15.66
C ILE A 37 -8.24 -5.35 15.97
N ARG A 38 -9.45 -5.17 15.44
CA ARG A 38 -10.50 -6.16 15.49
C ARG A 38 -10.39 -7.06 14.27
N TYR A 39 -9.95 -8.29 14.50
CA TYR A 39 -9.88 -9.33 13.47
C TYR A 39 -11.18 -10.12 13.41
N ILE A 40 -11.54 -10.57 12.21
CA ILE A 40 -12.69 -11.45 12.00
C ILE A 40 -12.23 -12.89 12.23
N ASN A 41 -12.90 -13.57 13.15
CA ASN A 41 -12.70 -14.98 13.39
C ASN A 41 -13.53 -15.78 12.37
N HIS A 42 -12.85 -16.50 11.48
CA HIS A 42 -13.47 -17.36 10.47
C HIS A 42 -13.50 -18.83 10.88
N HIS A 43 -12.74 -19.22 11.88
CA HIS A 43 -12.64 -20.58 12.41
C HIS A 43 -12.97 -20.60 13.90
N VAL A 44 -13.70 -21.59 14.33
CA VAL A 44 -14.03 -21.77 15.75
C VAL A 44 -13.12 -22.82 16.34
N ASP A 45 -12.23 -22.38 17.25
CA ASP A 45 -11.38 -23.27 18.00
C ASP A 45 -12.21 -24.12 18.96
N LEU A 46 -11.93 -25.44 18.97
CA LEU A 46 -12.64 -26.39 19.79
C LEU A 46 -11.74 -26.98 20.88
N ASP A 47 -12.32 -27.32 22.02
CA ASP A 47 -11.65 -28.09 23.07
C ASP A 47 -11.51 -29.58 22.71
N ASP A 48 -10.85 -30.36 23.57
CA ASP A 48 -10.68 -31.81 23.40
C ASP A 48 -11.99 -32.59 23.34
N SER A 49 -13.09 -31.99 23.77
CA SER A 49 -14.44 -32.56 23.75
C SER A 49 -15.24 -32.16 22.50
N GLY A 50 -14.64 -31.31 21.64
CA GLY A 50 -15.28 -30.78 20.43
C GLY A 50 -16.26 -29.65 20.72
N GLN A 51 -16.15 -28.97 21.86
CA GLN A 51 -16.95 -27.78 22.18
C GLN A 51 -16.16 -26.51 21.88
N PRO A 52 -16.80 -25.41 21.44
CA PRO A 52 -16.13 -24.14 21.23
C PRO A 52 -15.42 -23.65 22.50
N LEU A 53 -14.17 -23.22 22.34
CA LEU A 53 -13.45 -22.53 23.41
C LEU A 53 -14.15 -21.19 23.73
N GLU A 54 -14.16 -20.82 25.02
CA GLU A 54 -14.71 -19.53 25.45
C GLU A 54 -13.89 -18.36 24.92
N ILE A 55 -12.58 -18.54 24.78
CA ILE A 55 -11.66 -17.56 24.21
C ILE A 55 -11.06 -18.17 22.95
N GLN A 56 -11.23 -17.47 21.85
CA GLN A 56 -10.77 -17.84 20.52
C GLN A 56 -9.43 -17.14 20.18
N GLU A 57 -8.56 -17.77 19.42
CA GLU A 57 -7.33 -17.16 18.93
C GLU A 57 -7.40 -16.92 17.42
N ILE A 58 -6.91 -15.78 16.97
CA ILE A 58 -6.74 -15.54 15.54
C ILE A 58 -5.46 -16.21 15.09
N ASN A 59 -5.58 -17.24 14.24
CA ASN A 59 -4.50 -18.09 13.79
C ASN A 59 -4.58 -18.36 12.27
N PHE A 60 -3.78 -19.31 11.77
CA PHE A 60 -3.75 -19.62 10.32
C PHE A 60 -5.03 -20.21 9.75
N ASP A 61 -5.89 -20.79 10.60
CA ASP A 61 -7.18 -21.37 10.17
C ASP A 61 -8.22 -20.28 9.89
N ASP A 62 -8.00 -19.06 10.41
CA ASP A 62 -8.81 -17.87 10.13
C ASP A 62 -8.39 -17.16 8.84
N TYR A 63 -7.27 -17.55 8.24
CA TYR A 63 -6.77 -16.83 7.07
C TYR A 63 -7.65 -17.04 5.86
N VAL A 64 -8.01 -15.95 5.24
CA VAL A 64 -8.77 -15.88 3.99
C VAL A 64 -7.96 -15.22 2.88
N LYS A 65 -8.46 -15.25 1.65
CA LYS A 65 -7.87 -14.47 0.56
C LYS A 65 -8.09 -12.99 0.84
N ILE A 66 -6.99 -12.27 1.12
CA ILE A 66 -7.01 -10.83 1.39
C ILE A 66 -6.58 -9.98 0.20
N GLY A 67 -6.00 -10.57 -0.85
CA GLY A 67 -5.61 -9.84 -2.04
C GLY A 67 -5.11 -10.71 -3.18
N ASP A 68 -5.05 -10.12 -4.38
CA ASP A 68 -4.59 -10.75 -5.61
C ASP A 68 -3.60 -9.86 -6.33
N PRO A 69 -2.31 -10.25 -6.41
CA PRO A 69 -1.28 -9.41 -7.05
C PRO A 69 -1.34 -9.42 -8.58
N ASN A 70 -2.26 -10.18 -9.16
CA ASN A 70 -2.38 -10.27 -10.61
C ASN A 70 -3.29 -9.16 -11.14
N PRO A 71 -2.80 -8.28 -12.02
CA PRO A 71 -3.62 -7.22 -12.57
C PRO A 71 -4.72 -7.77 -13.48
N ASP A 72 -5.86 -7.11 -13.49
CA ASP A 72 -6.94 -7.40 -14.44
C ASP A 72 -6.45 -7.21 -15.87
N PHE A 73 -5.76 -6.10 -16.12
CA PHE A 73 -5.08 -5.83 -17.39
C PHE A 73 -4.00 -4.76 -17.24
N THR A 74 -3.07 -4.79 -18.19
CA THR A 74 -2.07 -3.74 -18.40
C THR A 74 -2.29 -3.10 -19.77
N TYR A 75 -1.99 -1.81 -19.89
CA TYR A 75 -2.19 -1.08 -21.13
C TYR A 75 -1.09 -0.07 -21.39
N SER A 76 -0.96 0.29 -22.66
CA SER A 76 -0.11 1.39 -23.07
C SER A 76 -0.77 2.20 -24.21
N ILE A 77 -0.60 3.51 -24.17
CA ILE A 77 -1.10 4.43 -25.18
C ILE A 77 0.08 5.25 -25.66
N SER A 78 0.39 5.10 -26.95
CA SER A 78 1.44 5.88 -27.62
C SER A 78 0.84 6.80 -28.66
N ASN A 79 1.20 8.08 -28.59
CA ASN A 79 0.82 9.09 -29.58
C ASN A 79 2.07 9.73 -30.17
N ASN A 80 2.10 9.86 -31.49
CA ASN A 80 3.14 10.57 -32.22
C ASN A 80 2.51 11.68 -33.04
N PHE A 81 3.07 12.88 -32.92
CA PHE A 81 2.59 14.09 -33.60
C PHE A 81 3.71 14.66 -34.43
N THR A 82 3.37 15.11 -35.63
CA THR A 82 4.28 15.88 -36.48
C THR A 82 3.52 17.07 -37.04
N TYR A 83 4.08 18.26 -36.84
CA TYR A 83 3.52 19.49 -37.40
C TYR A 83 4.64 20.40 -37.86
N LYS A 84 4.75 20.59 -39.17
CA LYS A 84 5.87 21.31 -39.79
C LYS A 84 7.22 20.72 -39.33
N ASN A 85 8.05 21.52 -38.68
CA ASN A 85 9.35 21.14 -38.15
C ASN A 85 9.29 20.58 -36.70
N TRP A 86 8.12 20.53 -36.07
CA TRP A 86 7.94 19.94 -34.75
C TRP A 86 7.58 18.48 -34.84
N ASP A 87 8.18 17.69 -33.96
CA ASP A 87 7.77 16.33 -33.69
C ASP A 87 7.62 16.12 -32.17
N ALA A 88 6.63 15.33 -31.81
CA ALA A 88 6.41 14.96 -30.43
C ALA A 88 5.96 13.51 -30.32
N SER A 89 6.43 12.81 -29.30
CA SER A 89 5.96 11.49 -28.94
C SER A 89 5.64 11.43 -27.47
N ILE A 90 4.53 10.81 -27.11
CA ILE A 90 4.08 10.65 -25.72
C ILE A 90 3.69 9.19 -25.53
N LEU A 91 4.16 8.58 -24.44
CA LEU A 91 3.82 7.23 -24.03
C LEU A 91 3.27 7.23 -22.61
N PHE A 92 2.04 6.78 -22.50
CA PHE A 92 1.44 6.40 -21.21
C PHE A 92 1.46 4.89 -21.05
N THR A 93 1.72 4.42 -19.86
CA THR A 93 1.56 3.02 -19.46
C THR A 93 0.70 2.96 -18.20
N GLY A 94 -0.04 1.89 -18.02
CA GLY A 94 -0.85 1.71 -16.83
C GLY A 94 -1.21 0.28 -16.57
N GLN A 95 -1.74 0.07 -15.40
CA GLN A 95 -2.25 -1.19 -14.89
C GLN A 95 -3.57 -0.91 -14.17
N LYS A 96 -4.52 -1.83 -14.30
CA LYS A 96 -5.73 -1.86 -13.47
C LYS A 96 -5.75 -3.16 -12.67
N GLY A 97 -6.09 -3.03 -11.38
CA GLY A 97 -6.04 -4.13 -10.44
C GLY A 97 -4.60 -4.56 -10.10
N GLY A 98 -4.49 -5.70 -9.45
CA GLY A 98 -3.24 -6.22 -8.91
C GLY A 98 -2.89 -5.57 -7.58
N ASP A 99 -3.27 -6.24 -6.50
CA ASP A 99 -3.03 -5.75 -5.14
C ASP A 99 -1.54 -5.77 -4.80
N LEU A 100 -1.14 -4.83 -3.96
CA LEU A 100 0.21 -4.71 -3.43
C LEU A 100 0.20 -4.98 -1.93
N PHE A 101 1.05 -5.88 -1.47
CA PHE A 101 1.31 -6.09 -0.06
C PHE A 101 2.46 -5.17 0.37
N TRP A 102 2.13 -4.09 1.08
CA TRP A 102 3.12 -3.12 1.54
C TRP A 102 3.63 -3.49 2.94
N VAL A 103 4.78 -4.13 2.99
CA VAL A 103 5.38 -4.63 4.25
C VAL A 103 5.72 -3.50 5.21
N ASP A 104 6.26 -2.39 4.72
CA ASP A 104 6.65 -1.26 5.58
C ASP A 104 5.45 -0.55 6.22
N SER A 105 4.21 -0.81 5.75
CA SER A 105 2.99 -0.26 6.36
C SER A 105 2.85 -0.65 7.83
N TRP A 106 3.32 -1.81 8.23
CA TRP A 106 3.31 -2.22 9.64
C TRP A 106 4.10 -1.27 10.54
N GLN A 107 5.29 -0.87 10.09
CA GLN A 107 6.13 0.04 10.84
C GLN A 107 5.58 1.47 10.79
N LEU A 108 5.21 1.90 9.59
CA LEU A 108 4.79 3.28 9.32
C LEU A 108 3.40 3.62 9.85
N SER A 109 2.55 2.63 10.12
CA SER A 109 1.22 2.82 10.73
C SER A 109 1.23 2.81 12.26
N GLY A 110 2.41 2.73 12.91
CA GLY A 110 2.51 2.75 14.37
C GLY A 110 2.34 1.40 15.04
N LEU A 111 2.36 0.31 14.27
CA LEU A 111 2.24 -1.05 14.80
C LEU A 111 3.52 -1.56 15.47
N GLN A 112 4.64 -0.84 15.34
CA GLN A 112 5.91 -1.16 16.00
C GLN A 112 6.42 0.03 16.81
N LYS A 113 6.90 -0.23 18.03
CA LYS A 113 7.34 0.81 18.99
C LYS A 113 8.60 1.57 18.64
N THR A 114 9.43 1.05 17.73
CA THR A 114 10.82 1.50 17.56
C THR A 114 11.03 2.40 16.35
N THR A 115 9.99 2.68 15.60
CA THR A 115 10.06 3.43 14.34
C THR A 115 9.17 4.67 14.36
N ASN A 116 9.51 5.66 13.54
CA ASN A 116 8.62 6.78 13.28
C ASN A 116 7.39 6.28 12.49
N ILE A 117 6.25 6.94 12.72
CA ILE A 117 4.99 6.66 12.04
C ILE A 117 4.64 7.77 11.06
N LEU A 118 3.77 7.47 10.11
CA LEU A 118 3.21 8.48 9.22
C LEU A 118 2.36 9.48 10.00
N SER A 119 2.43 10.76 9.64
CA SER A 119 1.59 11.79 10.26
C SER A 119 0.10 11.52 10.06
N SER A 120 -0.29 10.93 8.92
CA SER A 120 -1.66 10.49 8.66
C SER A 120 -2.09 9.35 9.58
N SER A 121 -1.21 8.39 9.85
CA SER A 121 -1.50 7.30 10.79
C SER A 121 -1.67 7.84 12.22
N TYR A 122 -0.79 8.75 12.63
CA TYR A 122 -0.90 9.39 13.95
C TYR A 122 -2.21 10.20 14.09
N ALA A 123 -2.54 11.01 13.09
CA ALA A 123 -3.75 11.84 13.13
C ALA A 123 -5.06 11.04 13.17
N ASN A 124 -5.05 9.81 12.64
CA ASN A 124 -6.21 8.92 12.59
C ASN A 124 -6.14 7.75 13.59
N SER A 125 -5.14 7.71 14.46
CA SER A 125 -5.00 6.67 15.47
C SER A 125 -6.05 6.82 16.56
N TRP A 126 -6.49 5.66 17.08
CA TRP A 126 -7.26 5.62 18.31
C TRP A 126 -6.45 6.21 19.47
N ILE A 127 -7.04 7.11 20.24
CA ILE A 127 -6.44 7.75 21.40
C ILE A 127 -7.22 7.33 22.63
N ALA A 128 -6.53 6.75 23.59
CA ALA A 128 -7.16 6.36 24.86
C ALA A 128 -7.78 7.58 25.55
N PRO A 129 -8.98 7.45 26.12
CA PRO A 129 -9.62 8.50 26.91
C PRO A 129 -8.98 8.61 28.30
N LEU A 130 -7.67 8.80 28.33
CA LEU A 130 -6.85 8.86 29.54
C LEU A 130 -5.88 10.02 29.47
N TYR A 131 -5.75 10.76 30.54
CA TYR A 131 -4.65 11.70 30.75
C TYR A 131 -3.92 11.42 32.06
N TYR A 132 -2.67 11.86 32.17
CA TYR A 132 -1.83 11.63 33.33
C TYR A 132 -1.74 12.91 34.15
N GLU A 133 -2.21 12.84 35.38
CA GLU A 133 -2.17 13.96 36.31
C GLU A 133 -1.83 13.48 37.75
N ASN A 134 -0.93 14.20 38.41
CA ASN A 134 -0.53 13.95 39.82
C ASN A 134 -0.10 12.50 40.12
N GLY A 135 0.55 11.82 39.14
CA GLY A 135 1.02 10.44 39.31
C GLY A 135 -0.01 9.37 38.97
N ASN A 136 -1.22 9.73 38.51
CA ASN A 136 -2.28 8.79 38.19
C ASN A 136 -2.80 8.98 36.75
N TYR A 137 -3.27 7.88 36.15
CA TYR A 137 -4.08 7.93 34.93
C TYR A 137 -5.53 8.20 35.29
N ILE A 138 -6.09 9.24 34.69
CA ILE A 138 -7.49 9.67 34.90
C ILE A 138 -8.24 9.41 33.59
N TYR A 139 -9.39 8.74 33.70
CA TYR A 139 -10.29 8.51 32.59
C TYR A 139 -11.11 9.77 32.30
N ASP A 140 -11.04 10.25 31.05
CA ASP A 140 -11.84 11.40 30.58
C ASP A 140 -12.11 11.25 29.09
N GLU A 141 -13.34 10.98 28.72
CA GLU A 141 -13.77 10.82 27.35
C GLU A 141 -13.52 12.06 26.46
N SER A 142 -13.40 13.23 27.05
CA SER A 142 -13.17 14.47 26.31
C SER A 142 -11.76 14.59 25.73
N VAL A 143 -10.79 13.83 26.26
CA VAL A 143 -9.40 13.84 25.77
C VAL A 143 -9.10 12.68 24.83
N GLY A 144 -9.98 11.69 24.76
CA GLY A 144 -9.84 10.54 23.86
C GLY A 144 -10.40 10.80 22.46
N ASN A 145 -10.01 9.95 21.53
CA ASN A 145 -10.58 9.91 20.18
C ASN A 145 -11.27 8.56 19.95
N LEU A 146 -12.44 8.39 20.56
CA LEU A 146 -13.22 7.15 20.47
C LEU A 146 -13.80 6.88 19.09
N ASN A 147 -13.77 7.87 18.18
CA ASN A 147 -14.38 7.80 16.86
C ASN A 147 -13.39 7.39 15.75
N SER A 148 -12.12 7.18 16.07
CA SER A 148 -11.13 6.74 15.08
C SER A 148 -11.16 5.21 14.93
N VAL A 149 -12.21 4.71 14.30
CA VAL A 149 -12.47 3.27 14.14
C VAL A 149 -11.54 2.56 13.14
N ASN A 150 -10.64 3.28 12.46
CA ASN A 150 -9.87 2.70 11.36
C ASN A 150 -8.37 2.54 11.62
N HIS A 151 -7.81 3.19 12.65
CA HIS A 151 -6.40 3.04 12.99
C HIS A 151 -6.22 2.61 14.44
N PRO A 152 -5.39 1.58 14.70
CA PRO A 152 -5.09 1.16 16.06
C PRO A 152 -4.40 2.28 16.83
N GLY A 153 -4.48 2.22 18.15
CA GLY A 153 -3.76 3.14 19.02
C GLY A 153 -2.25 3.07 18.76
N ALA A 154 -1.61 4.21 18.65
CA ALA A 154 -0.16 4.25 18.54
C ALA A 154 0.46 3.70 19.83
N MET A 155 1.49 2.87 19.69
CA MET A 155 2.31 2.36 20.81
C MET A 155 1.61 1.40 21.80
N ILE A 156 0.47 0.80 21.47
CA ILE A 156 -0.07 -0.28 22.29
C ILE A 156 0.71 -1.57 22.03
N GLU A 157 1.12 -2.22 23.11
CA GLU A 157 2.01 -3.37 23.10
C GLU A 157 1.23 -4.68 23.12
N THR A 158 0.73 -5.13 21.96
CA THR A 158 0.12 -6.45 21.88
C THR A 158 0.68 -7.27 20.73
N GLY A 159 0.84 -8.57 20.97
CA GLY A 159 1.35 -9.53 19.98
C GLY A 159 0.43 -9.74 18.78
N SER A 160 -0.84 -9.35 18.88
CA SER A 160 -1.85 -9.51 17.83
C SER A 160 -1.63 -8.64 16.59
N ARG A 161 -0.77 -7.61 16.67
CA ARG A 161 -0.54 -6.67 15.57
C ARG A 161 0.41 -7.15 14.49
N ALA A 162 1.14 -8.24 14.73
CA ALA A 162 2.09 -8.79 13.78
C ALA A 162 1.46 -9.73 12.74
N ILE A 163 0.14 -9.86 12.73
CA ILE A 163 -0.58 -10.74 11.81
C ILE A 163 -0.70 -10.06 10.44
N SER A 164 -0.34 -10.78 9.38
CA SER A 164 -0.60 -10.35 8.00
C SER A 164 -2.09 -10.19 7.79
N SER A 165 -2.53 -9.02 7.37
CA SER A 165 -3.96 -8.70 7.22
C SER A 165 -4.23 -7.85 5.98
N ASP A 166 -5.49 -7.70 5.66
CA ASP A 166 -6.01 -6.82 4.62
C ASP A 166 -5.57 -5.35 4.78
N ARG A 167 -5.23 -4.92 5.99
CA ARG A 167 -4.69 -3.57 6.28
C ARG A 167 -3.37 -3.26 5.58
N ASN A 168 -2.65 -4.28 5.15
CA ASN A 168 -1.38 -4.15 4.43
C ASN A 168 -1.54 -4.26 2.91
N ILE A 169 -2.78 -4.43 2.44
CA ILE A 169 -3.12 -4.61 1.04
C ILE A 169 -3.64 -3.30 0.46
N PHE A 170 -3.09 -2.92 -0.68
CA PHE A 170 -3.41 -1.66 -1.37
C PHE A 170 -3.63 -1.91 -2.86
N ASP A 171 -4.53 -1.15 -3.48
CA ASP A 171 -4.74 -1.20 -4.95
C ASP A 171 -3.45 -0.78 -5.68
N GLY A 172 -2.94 -1.66 -6.51
CA GLY A 172 -1.76 -1.43 -7.35
C GLY A 172 -2.06 -0.77 -8.70
N SER A 173 -3.27 -0.29 -8.91
CA SER A 173 -3.65 0.43 -10.14
C SER A 173 -2.87 1.73 -10.29
N PHE A 174 -2.42 2.02 -11.49
CA PHE A 174 -1.75 3.27 -11.80
C PHE A 174 -1.83 3.66 -13.27
N VAL A 175 -1.58 4.95 -13.54
CA VAL A 175 -1.26 5.50 -14.85
C VAL A 175 0.06 6.24 -14.73
N ARG A 176 0.97 6.04 -15.69
CA ARG A 176 2.29 6.67 -15.70
C ARG A 176 2.55 7.37 -17.03
N LEU A 177 3.00 8.61 -16.98
CA LEU A 177 3.64 9.26 -18.12
C LEU A 177 5.07 8.70 -18.23
N LYS A 178 5.19 7.63 -19.04
CA LYS A 178 6.42 6.82 -19.14
C LYS A 178 7.49 7.53 -19.93
N ASN A 179 7.08 8.19 -21.05
CA ASN A 179 7.99 8.89 -21.92
C ASN A 179 7.30 10.07 -22.60
N ILE A 180 7.99 11.17 -22.72
CA ILE A 180 7.65 12.29 -23.58
C ILE A 180 8.92 12.76 -24.30
N ASN A 181 8.81 13.06 -25.59
CA ASN A 181 9.87 13.63 -26.37
C ASN A 181 9.28 14.69 -27.27
N VAL A 182 9.86 15.89 -27.27
CA VAL A 182 9.46 16.99 -28.15
C VAL A 182 10.72 17.49 -28.86
N GLY A 183 10.69 17.53 -30.17
CA GLY A 183 11.80 17.95 -31.00
C GLY A 183 11.43 19.03 -32.00
N TYR A 184 12.41 19.81 -32.38
CA TYR A 184 12.34 20.74 -33.49
C TYR A 184 13.46 20.46 -34.49
N ASN A 185 13.08 20.35 -35.74
CA ASN A 185 13.99 20.05 -36.86
C ASN A 185 14.33 21.35 -37.58
N PHE A 186 15.60 21.67 -37.65
CA PHE A 186 16.12 22.80 -38.40
C PHE A 186 16.66 22.29 -39.76
N ASP A 187 16.10 22.79 -40.83
CA ASP A 187 16.63 22.55 -42.18
C ASP A 187 17.85 23.46 -42.41
N LEU A 188 19.00 22.88 -42.58
CA LEU A 188 20.25 23.55 -42.86
C LEU A 188 20.55 23.54 -44.38
N LYS A 189 21.54 24.31 -44.80
CA LYS A 189 21.98 24.32 -46.20
C LYS A 189 22.57 22.96 -46.60
N ASP A 190 22.57 22.68 -47.88
CA ASP A 190 23.16 21.49 -48.51
C ASP A 190 22.51 20.16 -48.05
N GLY A 191 21.20 20.18 -47.79
CA GLY A 191 20.47 18.97 -47.42
C GLY A 191 20.73 18.44 -46.02
N LYS A 192 21.48 19.17 -45.20
CA LYS A 192 21.78 18.83 -43.83
C LYS A 192 20.61 19.25 -42.93
N ASN A 193 20.42 18.53 -41.81
CA ASN A 193 19.44 18.93 -40.82
C ASN A 193 19.98 18.75 -39.41
N MET A 194 19.42 19.52 -38.47
CA MET A 194 19.72 19.45 -37.08
C MET A 194 18.40 19.34 -36.29
N ARG A 195 18.30 18.38 -35.40
CA ARG A 195 17.18 18.25 -34.46
C ARG A 195 17.64 18.59 -33.07
N VAL A 196 16.94 19.53 -32.43
CA VAL A 196 17.04 19.84 -31.00
C VAL A 196 15.83 19.20 -30.32
N TYR A 197 16.04 18.46 -29.25
CA TYR A 197 14.91 17.79 -28.57
C TYR A 197 15.05 17.79 -27.06
N LEU A 198 13.91 17.80 -26.37
CA LEU A 198 13.76 17.58 -24.95
C LEU A 198 13.03 16.26 -24.76
N ALA A 199 13.58 15.40 -23.92
CA ALA A 199 12.95 14.13 -23.55
C ALA A 199 12.80 14.02 -22.03
N GLY A 200 11.70 13.43 -21.61
CA GLY A 200 11.43 13.13 -20.21
C GLY A 200 11.02 11.68 -20.03
N GLN A 201 11.45 11.07 -18.93
CA GLN A 201 11.10 9.69 -18.60
C GLN A 201 10.57 9.60 -17.16
N ASN A 202 9.54 8.78 -16.96
CA ASN A 202 8.90 8.51 -15.66
C ASN A 202 8.49 9.81 -14.92
N LEU A 203 7.98 10.81 -15.65
CA LEU A 203 7.79 12.15 -15.10
C LEU A 203 6.70 12.20 -14.05
N VAL A 204 5.59 11.50 -14.25
CA VAL A 204 4.43 11.49 -13.36
C VAL A 204 3.87 10.08 -13.26
N VAL A 205 3.46 9.70 -12.08
CA VAL A 205 2.61 8.54 -11.81
C VAL A 205 1.37 9.01 -11.04
N TRP A 206 0.21 8.53 -11.46
CA TRP A 206 -1.07 8.72 -10.77
C TRP A 206 -1.50 7.36 -10.22
N THR A 207 -1.64 7.28 -8.92
CA THR A 207 -1.99 6.07 -8.18
C THR A 207 -2.50 6.43 -6.79
N ASP A 208 -3.34 5.59 -6.22
CA ASP A 208 -3.78 5.67 -4.81
C ASP A 208 -2.87 4.85 -3.87
N TYR A 209 -1.87 4.15 -4.44
CA TYR A 209 -0.89 3.41 -3.64
C TYR A 209 -0.05 4.37 -2.78
N PRO A 210 -0.02 4.20 -1.45
CA PRO A 210 0.67 5.12 -0.54
C PRO A 210 2.20 4.92 -0.48
N GLY A 211 2.73 3.82 -1.03
CA GLY A 211 4.16 3.55 -1.11
C GLY A 211 4.88 4.39 -2.17
N TYR A 212 6.16 4.14 -2.36
CA TYR A 212 6.99 4.95 -3.25
C TYR A 212 6.67 4.80 -4.74
N ASP A 213 6.36 3.58 -5.19
CA ASP A 213 6.11 3.29 -6.60
C ASP A 213 5.22 2.04 -6.74
N PRO A 214 4.08 2.10 -7.45
CA PRO A 214 3.21 0.94 -7.65
C PRO A 214 3.83 -0.13 -8.57
N GLU A 215 4.85 0.18 -9.37
CA GLU A 215 5.62 -0.82 -10.12
C GLU A 215 6.64 -1.52 -9.20
N VAL A 216 6.15 -2.28 -8.22
CA VAL A 216 6.96 -2.97 -7.21
C VAL A 216 7.93 -3.96 -7.83
N ARG A 217 9.21 -3.88 -7.43
CA ARG A 217 10.31 -4.67 -7.99
C ARG A 217 11.13 -5.46 -6.97
N THR A 218 10.70 -5.51 -5.72
CA THR A 218 11.46 -6.15 -4.63
C THR A 218 11.81 -7.61 -4.95
N TYR A 219 10.86 -8.36 -5.47
CA TYR A 219 11.02 -9.81 -5.72
C TYR A 219 10.81 -10.17 -7.20
N THR A 220 11.43 -9.45 -8.13
CA THR A 220 11.24 -9.64 -9.58
C THR A 220 11.54 -11.04 -10.11
N LYS A 221 12.33 -11.83 -9.39
CA LYS A 221 12.71 -13.21 -9.76
C LYS A 221 11.86 -14.28 -9.08
N ASN A 222 10.92 -13.90 -8.20
CA ASN A 222 10.06 -14.85 -7.51
C ASN A 222 8.58 -14.52 -7.79
N PRO A 223 7.92 -15.24 -8.70
CA PRO A 223 6.53 -14.97 -9.05
C PRO A 223 5.54 -15.23 -7.90
N GLN A 224 5.92 -16.03 -6.89
CA GLN A 224 5.11 -16.26 -5.70
C GLN A 224 5.08 -15.05 -4.75
N LYS A 225 6.01 -14.11 -4.90
CA LYS A 225 6.11 -12.87 -4.12
C LYS A 225 5.85 -11.65 -4.99
N ARG A 226 5.08 -11.81 -6.05
CA ARG A 226 4.65 -10.69 -6.89
C ARG A 226 3.87 -9.68 -6.05
N GLY A 227 4.09 -8.38 -6.30
CA GLY A 227 3.37 -7.31 -5.61
C GLY A 227 3.77 -7.07 -4.15
N VAL A 228 4.68 -7.88 -3.58
CA VAL A 228 5.19 -7.63 -2.23
C VAL A 228 6.20 -6.49 -2.26
N ASP A 229 5.86 -5.37 -1.65
CA ASP A 229 6.72 -4.20 -1.53
C ASP A 229 7.45 -4.19 -0.18
N PHE A 230 8.75 -4.34 -0.23
CA PHE A 230 9.67 -4.22 0.90
C PHE A 230 10.69 -3.12 0.59
N GLY A 231 10.23 -1.86 0.63
CA GLY A 231 11.07 -0.69 0.39
C GLY A 231 11.58 -0.57 -1.04
N THR A 232 10.73 -0.84 -2.03
CA THR A 232 11.11 -0.70 -3.45
C THR A 232 11.54 0.73 -3.75
N TYR A 233 12.76 0.88 -4.28
CA TYR A 233 13.25 2.19 -4.69
C TYR A 233 12.43 2.72 -5.89
N PRO A 234 11.93 3.97 -5.84
CA PRO A 234 11.09 4.52 -6.89
C PRO A 234 11.84 4.67 -8.20
N GLY A 235 11.11 4.54 -9.30
CA GLY A 235 11.65 4.79 -10.64
C GLY A 235 12.17 6.22 -10.77
N THR A 236 13.41 6.38 -11.25
CA THR A 236 14.02 7.71 -11.42
C THR A 236 13.33 8.50 -12.51
N ARG A 237 13.11 9.79 -12.25
CA ARG A 237 12.70 10.77 -13.26
C ARG A 237 13.93 11.28 -13.98
N SER A 238 13.85 11.37 -15.31
CA SER A 238 14.97 11.86 -16.13
C SER A 238 14.47 12.92 -17.09
N LEU A 239 15.29 13.97 -17.25
CA LEU A 239 15.13 14.98 -18.29
C LEU A 239 16.40 15.03 -19.10
N LEU A 240 16.26 15.00 -20.41
CA LEU A 240 17.37 14.98 -21.37
C LEU A 240 17.16 16.07 -22.42
N LEU A 241 18.15 16.94 -22.59
CA LEU A 241 18.27 17.82 -23.76
C LEU A 241 19.26 17.22 -24.73
N GLY A 242 18.87 17.05 -25.99
CA GLY A 242 19.69 16.42 -26.99
C GLY A 242 19.76 17.20 -28.30
N LEU A 243 20.88 17.01 -29.00
CA LEU A 243 21.13 17.52 -30.34
C LEU A 243 21.46 16.35 -31.25
N LYS A 244 20.82 16.31 -32.43
CA LYS A 244 21.12 15.32 -33.46
C LYS A 244 21.41 16.04 -34.77
N PHE A 245 22.57 15.75 -35.35
CA PHE A 245 22.97 16.26 -36.65
C PHE A 245 22.95 15.13 -37.67
N ASN A 246 22.38 15.42 -38.85
CA ASN A 246 22.49 14.57 -40.05
C ASN A 246 23.20 15.39 -41.11
N TYR A 247 24.29 14.87 -41.63
CA TYR A 247 25.15 15.48 -42.67
C TYR A 247 25.39 14.54 -43.83
#